data_466a85313daa54b7e468395587695d74
#
_entry.id   466a85313daa54b7e468395587695d74
#
_cell.length_a   1.000
_cell.length_b   1.000
_cell.length_c   1.000
_cell.angle_alpha   90.00
_cell.angle_beta   90.00
_cell.angle_gamma   90.00
#
_symmetry.space_group_name_H-M   'P 1'
#
loop_
_entity.id
_entity.type
_entity.pdbx_description
1 polymer ?
#
loop_
_entity_poly.entity_id
_entity_poly.type
_entity_poly.pdbx_seq_one_letter_code
_entity_poly.pdbx_strand_id
1 'polypeptide(L)'
;MKEDSCGPLPHLLRPEVHWSRATGYLKLGMFKQARTELSGLPNELPWLKQKKSMLLEIFQGLENWKEMQKVAHELRMEFPQESGWWVMDAYATRRSLTIEQAREILLEALVHHYDDALIRYNLACYACQLGSPGECLDFLKEAVKRDERYKAMALADEDLKGVQAALREMGWSE
;
A
#
# COMPACT_ATOMS: atom_id res chain seq x y z
N MET A 1 -49.66 -28.19 23.67
CA MET A 1 -48.20 -27.98 23.54
C MET A 1 -47.91 -27.81 22.05
N LYS A 2 -47.66 -26.60 21.62
CA LYS A 2 -47.19 -26.29 20.24
C LYS A 2 -45.67 -26.18 20.32
N GLU A 3 -44.99 -27.12 19.68
CA GLU A 3 -43.57 -27.02 19.46
C GLU A 3 -43.31 -25.88 18.49
N ASP A 4 -42.70 -24.80 18.99
CA ASP A 4 -42.16 -23.73 18.16
C ASP A 4 -40.96 -24.29 17.41
N SER A 5 -41.23 -24.73 16.18
CA SER A 5 -40.15 -25.03 15.22
C SER A 5 -39.45 -23.70 14.84
N CYS A 6 -38.45 -23.35 15.60
CA CYS A 6 -37.48 -22.34 15.17
C CYS A 6 -36.78 -22.91 13.92
N GLY A 7 -37.26 -22.49 12.75
CA GLY A 7 -36.60 -22.82 11.49
C GLY A 7 -35.14 -22.35 11.53
N PRO A 8 -34.25 -23.00 10.78
CA PRO A 8 -32.85 -22.64 10.79
C PRO A 8 -32.72 -21.17 10.41
N LEU A 9 -32.04 -20.39 11.26
CA LEU A 9 -31.66 -19.01 11.00
C LEU A 9 -31.06 -18.92 9.59
N PRO A 10 -31.39 -17.87 8.80
CA PRO A 10 -30.84 -17.72 7.48
C PRO A 10 -29.31 -17.83 7.62
N HIS A 11 -28.75 -18.78 6.90
CA HIS A 11 -27.34 -19.14 6.99
C HIS A 11 -26.48 -17.89 6.80
N LEU A 12 -25.96 -17.34 7.89
CA LEU A 12 -24.85 -16.42 7.85
C LEU A 12 -23.74 -17.14 7.09
N LEU A 13 -23.38 -16.62 5.94
CA LEU A 13 -22.27 -17.18 5.17
C LEU A 13 -21.04 -17.23 6.05
N ARG A 14 -20.27 -18.31 5.96
CA ARG A 14 -19.01 -18.42 6.69
C ARG A 14 -18.03 -17.35 6.21
N PRO A 15 -17.14 -16.83 7.07
CA PRO A 15 -16.17 -15.80 6.71
C PRO A 15 -15.36 -16.14 5.45
N GLU A 16 -15.00 -17.41 5.25
CA GLU A 16 -14.25 -17.86 4.08
C GLU A 16 -15.03 -17.66 2.77
N VAL A 17 -16.37 -17.75 2.82
CA VAL A 17 -17.23 -17.52 1.65
C VAL A 17 -17.24 -16.03 1.30
N HIS A 18 -17.40 -15.17 2.32
CA HIS A 18 -17.31 -13.72 2.13
C HIS A 18 -15.95 -13.31 1.58
N TRP A 19 -14.87 -13.87 2.14
CA TRP A 19 -13.50 -13.62 1.66
C TRP A 19 -13.32 -14.04 0.19
N SER A 20 -13.76 -15.24 -0.16
CA SER A 20 -13.68 -15.76 -1.54
C SER A 20 -14.43 -14.88 -2.53
N ARG A 21 -15.65 -14.46 -2.17
CA ARG A 21 -16.45 -13.56 -3.01
C ARG A 21 -15.83 -12.18 -3.13
N ALA A 22 -15.37 -11.59 -2.02
CA ALA A 22 -14.67 -10.30 -2.03
C ALA A 22 -13.44 -10.34 -2.94
N THR A 23 -12.64 -11.41 -2.85
CA THR A 23 -11.47 -11.62 -3.73
C THR A 23 -11.88 -11.75 -5.20
N GLY A 24 -12.97 -12.47 -5.48
CA GLY A 24 -13.50 -12.60 -6.83
C GLY A 24 -13.95 -11.25 -7.41
N TYR A 25 -14.71 -10.49 -6.64
CA TYR A 25 -15.15 -9.15 -7.06
C TYR A 25 -13.97 -8.17 -7.24
N LEU A 26 -12.97 -8.24 -6.36
CA LEU A 26 -11.77 -7.41 -6.48
C LEU A 26 -11.03 -7.67 -7.80
N LYS A 27 -10.81 -8.94 -8.16
CA LYS A 27 -10.17 -9.34 -9.43
C LYS A 27 -10.94 -8.88 -10.68
N LEU A 28 -12.25 -8.71 -10.56
CA LEU A 28 -13.12 -8.20 -11.63
C LEU A 28 -13.23 -6.66 -11.64
N GLY A 29 -12.52 -5.95 -10.75
CA GLY A 29 -12.66 -4.49 -10.60
C GLY A 29 -14.00 -4.05 -10.01
N MET A 30 -14.78 -4.98 -9.44
CA MET A 30 -16.09 -4.72 -8.84
C MET A 30 -15.93 -4.28 -7.37
N PHE A 31 -15.25 -3.15 -7.16
CA PHE A 31 -14.80 -2.69 -5.85
C PHE A 31 -15.93 -2.48 -4.84
N LYS A 32 -17.10 -1.98 -5.28
CA LYS A 32 -18.25 -1.77 -4.38
C LYS A 32 -18.80 -3.10 -3.86
N GLN A 33 -18.90 -4.12 -4.71
CA GLN A 33 -19.34 -5.46 -4.33
C GLN A 33 -18.31 -6.14 -3.42
N ALA A 34 -17.02 -6.03 -3.75
CA ALA A 34 -15.93 -6.52 -2.90
C ALA A 34 -16.05 -5.94 -1.48
N ARG A 35 -16.23 -4.62 -1.37
CA ARG A 35 -16.41 -3.93 -0.07
C ARG A 35 -17.65 -4.43 0.70
N THR A 36 -18.74 -4.70 0.01
CA THR A 36 -19.96 -5.22 0.65
C THR A 36 -19.72 -6.59 1.27
N GLU A 37 -19.01 -7.48 0.57
CA GLU A 37 -18.69 -8.81 1.12
C GLU A 37 -17.78 -8.71 2.36
N LEU A 38 -16.87 -7.74 2.41
CA LEU A 38 -16.00 -7.54 3.57
C LEU A 38 -16.78 -7.19 4.85
N SER A 39 -18.00 -6.66 4.76
CA SER A 39 -18.84 -6.40 5.94
C SER A 39 -19.30 -7.67 6.64
N GLY A 40 -19.32 -8.80 5.95
CA GLY A 40 -19.63 -10.12 6.53
C GLY A 40 -18.46 -10.80 7.25
N LEU A 41 -17.26 -10.21 7.21
CA LEU A 41 -16.10 -10.73 7.92
C LEU A 41 -16.06 -10.25 9.37
N PRO A 42 -15.58 -11.09 10.30
CA PRO A 42 -15.34 -10.71 11.70
C PRO A 42 -14.37 -9.52 11.81
N ASN A 43 -14.51 -8.77 12.90
CA ASN A 43 -13.60 -7.66 13.22
C ASN A 43 -12.46 -8.07 14.18
N GLU A 44 -12.10 -9.36 14.17
CA GLU A 44 -11.08 -9.96 15.02
C GLU A 44 -9.96 -10.54 14.15
N LEU A 45 -8.76 -10.67 14.73
CA LEU A 45 -7.65 -11.33 14.03
C LEU A 45 -7.95 -12.82 13.79
N PRO A 46 -7.53 -13.38 12.66
CA PRO A 46 -6.72 -12.75 11.59
C PRO A 46 -7.56 -11.95 10.56
N TRP A 47 -8.90 -12.07 10.58
CA TRP A 47 -9.78 -11.48 9.57
C TRP A 47 -9.70 -9.95 9.50
N LEU A 48 -9.52 -9.28 10.66
CA LEU A 48 -9.41 -7.83 10.70
C LEU A 48 -8.25 -7.31 9.84
N LYS A 49 -7.07 -7.92 9.95
CA LYS A 49 -5.89 -7.54 9.15
C LYS A 49 -6.13 -7.79 7.67
N GLN A 50 -6.65 -8.97 7.32
CA GLN A 50 -6.96 -9.32 5.93
C GLN A 50 -8.01 -8.38 5.33
N LYS A 51 -9.05 -8.05 6.10
CA LYS A 51 -10.10 -7.09 5.72
C LYS A 51 -9.52 -5.71 5.44
N LYS A 52 -8.70 -5.19 6.35
CA LYS A 52 -8.02 -3.88 6.19
C LYS A 52 -7.09 -3.89 4.97
N SER A 53 -6.32 -4.96 4.77
CA SER A 53 -5.44 -5.11 3.59
C SER A 53 -6.23 -5.04 2.28
N MET A 54 -7.34 -5.79 2.17
CA MET A 54 -8.18 -5.75 0.97
C MET A 54 -8.88 -4.39 0.79
N LEU A 55 -9.23 -3.70 1.88
CA LEU A 55 -9.78 -2.34 1.81
C LEU A 55 -8.81 -1.35 1.18
N LEU A 56 -7.49 -1.49 1.39
CA LEU A 56 -6.49 -0.65 0.72
C LEU A 56 -6.57 -0.80 -0.81
N GLU A 57 -6.61 -2.04 -1.31
CA GLU A 57 -6.74 -2.32 -2.74
C GLU A 57 -8.06 -1.79 -3.31
N ILE A 58 -9.17 -1.97 -2.58
CA ILE A 58 -10.49 -1.44 -2.97
C ILE A 58 -10.46 0.09 -3.03
N PHE A 59 -9.92 0.75 -2.02
CA PHE A 59 -9.86 2.22 -1.99
C PHE A 59 -8.91 2.77 -3.04
N GLN A 60 -7.82 2.08 -3.33
CA GLN A 60 -6.92 2.41 -4.44
C GLN A 60 -7.66 2.32 -5.78
N GLY A 61 -8.39 1.23 -6.03
CA GLY A 61 -9.16 1.06 -7.26
C GLY A 61 -10.34 2.03 -7.40
N LEU A 62 -10.87 2.56 -6.29
CA LEU A 62 -11.89 3.61 -6.25
C LEU A 62 -11.29 5.03 -6.23
N GLU A 63 -9.97 5.17 -6.23
CA GLU A 63 -9.26 6.44 -6.03
C GLU A 63 -9.67 7.18 -4.74
N ASN A 64 -10.14 6.45 -3.75
CA ASN A 64 -10.56 7.01 -2.47
C ASN A 64 -9.36 7.11 -1.50
N TRP A 65 -8.43 7.99 -1.86
CA TRP A 65 -7.14 8.15 -1.19
C TRP A 65 -7.27 8.50 0.30
N LYS A 66 -8.30 9.27 0.66
CA LYS A 66 -8.55 9.67 2.05
C LYS A 66 -8.92 8.48 2.95
N GLU A 67 -9.79 7.59 2.48
CA GLU A 67 -10.14 6.38 3.24
C GLU A 67 -8.99 5.37 3.20
N MET A 68 -8.26 5.27 2.07
CA MET A 68 -7.07 4.45 1.98
C MET A 68 -6.02 4.88 3.02
N GLN A 69 -5.75 6.18 3.14
CA GLN A 69 -4.79 6.72 4.10
C GLN A 69 -5.16 6.37 5.54
N LYS A 70 -6.43 6.51 5.93
CA LYS A 70 -6.88 6.13 7.28
C LYS A 70 -6.60 4.65 7.59
N VAL A 71 -6.98 3.76 6.67
CA VAL A 71 -6.78 2.31 6.86
C VAL A 71 -5.30 1.94 6.86
N ALA A 72 -4.50 2.56 5.98
CA ALA A 72 -3.05 2.34 5.93
C ALA A 72 -2.37 2.81 7.22
N HIS A 73 -2.75 3.98 7.71
CA HIS A 73 -2.28 4.50 8.99
C HIS A 73 -2.60 3.55 10.17
N GLU A 74 -3.84 3.06 10.26
CA GLU A 74 -4.23 2.08 11.27
C GLU A 74 -3.38 0.81 11.19
N LEU A 75 -3.15 0.25 9.99
CA LEU A 75 -2.32 -0.93 9.80
C LEU A 75 -0.87 -0.68 10.19
N ARG A 76 -0.31 0.47 9.83
CA ARG A 76 1.04 0.88 10.24
C ARG A 76 1.19 0.96 11.76
N MET A 77 0.21 1.55 12.44
CA MET A 77 0.22 1.68 13.90
C MET A 77 0.04 0.34 14.60
N GLU A 78 -0.77 -0.55 14.04
CA GLU A 78 -1.07 -1.87 14.62
C GLU A 78 0.03 -2.90 14.31
N PHE A 79 0.68 -2.80 13.13
CA PHE A 79 1.71 -3.73 12.67
C PHE A 79 2.97 -2.99 12.20
N PRO A 80 3.65 -2.22 13.07
CA PRO A 80 4.77 -1.36 12.68
C PRO A 80 5.99 -2.11 12.14
N GLN A 81 6.10 -3.42 12.41
CA GLN A 81 7.18 -4.27 11.94
C GLN A 81 7.06 -4.67 10.46
N GLU A 82 5.95 -4.35 9.81
CA GLU A 82 5.70 -4.66 8.42
C GLU A 82 5.89 -3.40 7.57
N SER A 83 7.03 -3.29 6.90
CA SER A 83 7.41 -2.09 6.10
C SER A 83 6.39 -1.74 5.02
N GLY A 84 5.65 -2.73 4.50
CA GLY A 84 4.62 -2.53 3.50
C GLY A 84 3.52 -1.56 3.92
N TRP A 85 3.15 -1.53 5.21
CA TRP A 85 2.12 -0.60 5.69
C TRP A 85 2.60 0.85 5.76
N TRP A 86 3.88 1.06 6.01
CA TRP A 86 4.53 2.37 5.94
C TRP A 86 4.50 2.90 4.51
N VAL A 87 4.83 2.06 3.54
CA VAL A 87 4.78 2.43 2.12
C VAL A 87 3.35 2.74 1.67
N MET A 88 2.36 1.94 2.09
CA MET A 88 0.95 2.17 1.76
C MET A 88 0.41 3.46 2.38
N ASP A 89 0.77 3.76 3.65
CA ASP A 89 0.39 5.01 4.32
C ASP A 89 1.01 6.22 3.62
N ALA A 90 2.30 6.18 3.30
CA ALA A 90 2.98 7.24 2.55
C ALA A 90 2.37 7.43 1.14
N TYR A 91 2.11 6.34 0.41
CA TYR A 91 1.49 6.40 -0.91
C TYR A 91 0.11 7.06 -0.87
N ALA A 92 -0.74 6.64 0.08
CA ALA A 92 -2.07 7.21 0.24
C ALA A 92 -2.01 8.67 0.72
N THR A 93 -1.06 9.01 1.61
CA THR A 93 -0.81 10.37 2.10
C THR A 93 -0.39 11.30 0.97
N ARG A 94 0.52 10.86 0.07
CA ARG A 94 0.91 11.64 -1.12
C ARG A 94 -0.29 12.00 -1.99
N ARG A 95 -1.28 11.10 -2.10
CA ARG A 95 -2.47 11.26 -2.95
C ARG A 95 -3.59 12.05 -2.28
N SER A 96 -3.71 11.99 -0.96
CA SER A 96 -4.79 12.63 -0.19
C SER A 96 -4.40 13.96 0.46
N LEU A 97 -3.11 14.16 0.70
CA LEU A 97 -2.55 15.32 1.40
C LEU A 97 -1.37 15.90 0.61
N THR A 98 -0.13 15.76 1.11
CA THR A 98 1.07 16.30 0.47
C THR A 98 2.19 15.27 0.36
N ILE A 99 3.12 15.52 -0.58
CA ILE A 99 4.29 14.69 -0.78
C ILE A 99 5.30 14.85 0.37
N GLU A 100 5.38 16.03 0.98
CA GLU A 100 6.24 16.29 2.13
C GLU A 100 5.81 15.43 3.32
N GLN A 101 4.51 15.38 3.62
CA GLN A 101 3.99 14.52 4.69
C GLN A 101 4.22 13.03 4.40
N ALA A 102 4.06 12.61 3.14
CA ALA A 102 4.37 11.24 2.72
C ALA A 102 5.87 10.91 2.92
N ARG A 103 6.75 11.88 2.60
CA ARG A 103 8.19 11.74 2.80
C ARG A 103 8.54 11.56 4.28
N GLU A 104 7.94 12.34 5.19
CA GLU A 104 8.16 12.20 6.64
C GLU A 104 7.81 10.80 7.15
N ILE A 105 6.69 10.22 6.68
CA ILE A 105 6.32 8.85 7.02
C ILE A 105 7.41 7.85 6.61
N LEU A 106 7.99 7.98 5.42
CA LEU A 106 9.03 7.07 4.95
C LEU A 106 10.40 7.31 5.61
N LEU A 107 10.71 8.55 6.00
CA LEU A 107 11.90 8.84 6.80
C LEU A 107 11.82 8.20 8.18
N GLU A 108 10.65 8.28 8.83
CA GLU A 108 10.38 7.57 10.08
C GLU A 108 10.50 6.04 9.89
N ALA A 109 9.96 5.52 8.78
CA ALA A 109 10.05 4.10 8.45
C ALA A 109 11.49 3.60 8.37
N LEU A 110 12.45 4.39 7.86
CA LEU A 110 13.85 4.01 7.78
C LEU A 110 14.51 3.75 9.15
N VAL A 111 13.99 4.35 10.22
CA VAL A 111 14.48 4.09 11.59
C VAL A 111 14.21 2.64 11.99
N HIS A 112 13.08 2.09 11.55
CA HIS A 112 12.63 0.74 11.89
C HIS A 112 13.00 -0.29 10.82
N HIS A 113 13.13 0.15 9.58
CA HIS A 113 13.32 -0.68 8.38
C HIS A 113 14.54 -0.19 7.58
N TYR A 114 15.68 -0.02 8.26
CA TYR A 114 16.90 0.59 7.69
C TYR A 114 17.43 -0.12 6.44
N ASP A 115 17.09 -1.39 6.23
CA ASP A 115 17.56 -2.18 5.10
C ASP A 115 16.51 -2.36 3.99
N ASP A 116 15.37 -1.70 4.09
CA ASP A 116 14.31 -1.80 3.08
C ASP A 116 14.63 -0.96 1.84
N ALA A 117 14.76 -1.64 0.70
CA ALA A 117 15.05 -1.03 -0.58
C ALA A 117 13.86 -0.26 -1.16
N LEU A 118 12.62 -0.74 -0.93
CA LEU A 118 11.40 -0.11 -1.45
C LEU A 118 11.15 1.26 -0.79
N ILE A 119 11.40 1.36 0.52
CA ILE A 119 11.29 2.64 1.24
C ILE A 119 12.25 3.67 0.63
N ARG A 120 13.52 3.28 0.40
CA ARG A 120 14.52 4.17 -0.21
C ARG A 120 14.15 4.57 -1.63
N TYR A 121 13.64 3.63 -2.41
CA TYR A 121 13.18 3.92 -3.76
C TYR A 121 12.05 4.95 -3.76
N ASN A 122 11.05 4.80 -2.90
CA ASN A 122 9.96 5.79 -2.79
C ASN A 122 10.47 7.14 -2.28
N LEU A 123 11.43 7.17 -1.34
CA LEU A 123 12.07 8.41 -0.90
C LEU A 123 12.81 9.11 -2.04
N ALA A 124 13.46 8.34 -2.92
CA ALA A 124 14.09 8.90 -4.11
C ALA A 124 13.06 9.55 -5.05
N CYS A 125 11.94 8.87 -5.31
CA CYS A 125 10.84 9.44 -6.10
C CYS A 125 10.32 10.74 -5.47
N TYR A 126 10.12 10.75 -4.15
CA TYR A 126 9.64 11.97 -3.47
C TYR A 126 10.68 13.09 -3.49
N ALA A 127 11.96 12.79 -3.29
CA ALA A 127 13.03 13.78 -3.38
C ALA A 127 13.13 14.38 -4.79
N CYS A 128 13.00 13.58 -5.84
CA CYS A 128 12.96 14.05 -7.23
C CYS A 128 11.80 15.01 -7.47
N GLN A 129 10.60 14.64 -7.05
CA GLN A 129 9.40 15.46 -7.20
C GLN A 129 9.45 16.77 -6.38
N LEU A 130 10.17 16.78 -5.27
CA LEU A 130 10.42 17.95 -4.43
C LEU A 130 11.60 18.82 -4.93
N GLY A 131 12.21 18.49 -6.08
CA GLY A 131 13.29 19.25 -6.67
C GLY A 131 14.64 19.09 -5.97
N SER A 132 14.88 17.95 -5.32
CA SER A 132 16.13 17.60 -4.62
C SER A 132 16.89 16.48 -5.37
N PRO A 133 17.47 16.74 -6.56
CA PRO A 133 18.06 15.69 -7.40
C PRO A 133 19.25 14.98 -6.74
N GLY A 134 20.05 15.67 -5.92
CA GLY A 134 21.15 15.07 -5.18
C GLY A 134 20.67 14.00 -4.21
N GLU A 135 19.71 14.34 -3.36
CA GLU A 135 19.10 13.42 -2.41
C GLU A 135 18.41 12.24 -3.12
N CYS A 136 17.72 12.53 -4.23
CA CYS A 136 17.11 11.50 -5.08
C CYS A 136 18.14 10.46 -5.52
N LEU A 137 19.27 10.90 -6.07
CA LEU A 137 20.34 10.00 -6.54
C LEU A 137 20.97 9.20 -5.41
N ASP A 138 21.12 9.79 -4.23
CA ASP A 138 21.67 9.08 -3.06
C ASP A 138 20.72 7.98 -2.58
N PHE A 139 19.43 8.25 -2.47
CA PHE A 139 18.44 7.23 -2.14
C PHE A 139 18.33 6.14 -3.20
N LEU A 140 18.41 6.49 -4.51
CA LEU A 140 18.40 5.51 -5.59
C LEU A 140 19.61 4.57 -5.53
N LYS A 141 20.82 5.09 -5.33
CA LYS A 141 22.03 4.27 -5.17
C LYS A 141 21.88 3.29 -4.02
N GLU A 142 21.37 3.76 -2.89
CA GLU A 142 21.17 2.90 -1.73
C GLU A 142 20.04 1.87 -1.93
N ALA A 143 18.99 2.19 -2.69
CA ALA A 143 17.95 1.23 -3.07
C ALA A 143 18.51 0.14 -4.00
N VAL A 144 19.21 0.52 -5.08
CA VAL A 144 19.80 -0.40 -6.06
C VAL A 144 20.88 -1.29 -5.42
N LYS A 145 21.68 -0.77 -4.49
CA LYS A 145 22.66 -1.56 -3.73
C LYS A 145 22.02 -2.73 -2.96
N ARG A 146 20.77 -2.57 -2.54
CA ARG A 146 20.00 -3.60 -1.80
C ARG A 146 19.21 -4.51 -2.73
N ASP A 147 18.70 -3.95 -3.82
CA ASP A 147 17.91 -4.68 -4.82
C ASP A 147 18.13 -4.06 -6.21
N GLU A 148 18.90 -4.74 -7.04
CA GLU A 148 19.29 -4.29 -8.37
C GLU A 148 18.09 -4.06 -9.31
N ARG A 149 16.94 -4.68 -9.04
CA ARG A 149 15.71 -4.50 -9.83
C ARG A 149 15.26 -3.05 -9.89
N TYR A 150 15.56 -2.25 -8.86
CA TYR A 150 15.23 -0.81 -8.85
C TYR A 150 15.99 0.00 -9.88
N LYS A 151 17.10 -0.51 -10.44
CA LYS A 151 17.81 0.16 -11.54
C LYS A 151 16.93 0.25 -12.79
N ALA A 152 16.36 -0.87 -13.22
CA ALA A 152 15.46 -0.91 -14.38
C ALA A 152 14.16 -0.13 -14.12
N MET A 153 13.62 -0.25 -12.89
CA MET A 153 12.43 0.53 -12.50
C MET A 153 12.69 2.03 -12.58
N ALA A 154 13.82 2.52 -12.09
CA ALA A 154 14.15 3.95 -12.07
C ALA A 154 14.27 4.54 -13.47
N LEU A 155 14.71 3.77 -14.47
CA LEU A 155 14.81 4.22 -15.85
C LEU A 155 13.45 4.42 -16.52
N ALA A 156 12.41 3.70 -16.08
CA ALA A 156 11.07 3.77 -16.61
C ALA A 156 10.11 4.63 -15.77
N ASP A 157 10.51 5.08 -14.58
CA ASP A 157 9.64 5.76 -13.64
C ASP A 157 9.46 7.23 -13.97
N GLU A 158 8.22 7.64 -14.18
CA GLU A 158 7.83 9.02 -14.46
C GLU A 158 8.21 9.99 -13.32
N ASP A 159 8.15 9.53 -12.07
CA ASP A 159 8.51 10.34 -10.89
C ASP A 159 9.99 10.69 -10.87
N LEU A 160 10.84 9.97 -11.62
CA LEU A 160 12.29 10.15 -11.70
C LEU A 160 12.75 10.85 -12.99
N LYS A 161 11.84 11.41 -13.79
CA LYS A 161 12.19 12.13 -15.02
C LYS A 161 13.26 13.21 -14.81
N GLY A 162 13.22 13.89 -13.67
CA GLY A 162 14.16 14.97 -13.35
C GLY A 162 15.63 14.54 -13.22
N VAL A 163 15.90 13.24 -13.04
CA VAL A 163 17.25 12.69 -12.85
C VAL A 163 17.68 11.72 -13.95
N GLN A 164 16.86 11.49 -14.98
CA GLN A 164 17.13 10.49 -16.03
C GLN A 164 18.48 10.73 -16.76
N ALA A 165 18.85 11.99 -17.02
CA ALA A 165 20.14 12.31 -17.63
C ALA A 165 21.30 11.85 -16.74
N ALA A 166 21.23 12.16 -15.44
CA ALA A 166 22.25 11.78 -14.47
C ALA A 166 22.35 10.24 -14.30
N LEU A 167 21.21 9.52 -14.34
CA LEU A 167 21.23 8.05 -14.31
C LEU A 167 21.97 7.45 -15.51
N ARG A 168 21.78 8.00 -16.71
CA ARG A 168 22.51 7.56 -17.92
C ARG A 168 23.99 7.87 -17.83
N GLU A 169 24.38 9.04 -17.32
CA GLU A 169 25.78 9.42 -17.07
C GLU A 169 26.47 8.48 -16.08
N MET A 170 25.70 7.95 -15.10
CA MET A 170 26.17 6.93 -14.15
C MET A 170 26.27 5.50 -14.77
N GLY A 171 25.99 5.37 -16.08
CA GLY A 171 26.02 4.07 -16.77
C GLY A 171 24.79 3.21 -16.50
N TRP A 172 23.68 3.77 -16.03
CA TRP A 172 22.42 3.04 -15.96
C TRP A 172 21.79 3.04 -17.36
N SER A 173 21.65 1.87 -17.94
CA SER A 173 21.00 1.64 -19.22
C SER A 173 20.08 0.42 -19.11
N GLU A 174 19.10 0.36 -19.98
CA GLU A 174 18.23 -0.82 -20.16
C GLU A 174 19.03 -2.07 -20.53
#